data_038c3ea34e4751b0f10c01a2a039f0b9
#
_entry.id   038c3ea34e4751b0f10c01a2a039f0b9
#
_cell.length_a   1.000
_cell.length_b   1.000
_cell.length_c   1.000
_cell.angle_alpha   90.00
_cell.angle_beta   90.00
_cell.angle_gamma   90.00
#
_symmetry.space_group_name_H-M   'P 1'
#
loop_
_entity.id
_entity.type
_entity.pdbx_description
1 polymer ?
#
loop_
_entity_poly.entity_id
_entity_poly.type
_entity_poly.pdbx_seq_one_letter_code
_entity_poly.pdbx_strand_id
1 'polypeptide(L)'
;MICSIVFEAEKGEMNVMNRPPRAYDEPFFGINKILLSCTQGLGILIIVFIVYLFCLKNGYSEREVRALSFTTLIAANIAVILSNRSWTRNIFQILSTSNKSVKWVVGGAVFFLALVLKIPFLLNLFLFDPISMTEALICIGAGFSSIIWFEVYKMVNQPKG
;
A
#
# COMPACT_ATOMS: atom_id res chain seq x y z
N MET A 1 -11.32 7.69 -2.85
CA MET A 1 -11.95 7.82 -4.19
C MET A 1 -11.02 7.44 -5.33
N ILE A 2 -9.77 7.93 -5.42
CA ILE A 2 -8.86 7.60 -6.55
C ILE A 2 -8.55 6.09 -6.62
N CYS A 3 -8.45 5.40 -5.48
CA CYS A 3 -8.21 3.95 -5.44
C CYS A 3 -9.35 3.11 -6.04
N SER A 4 -10.61 3.56 -5.95
CA SER A 4 -11.76 2.85 -6.52
C SER A 4 -11.69 2.78 -8.04
N ILE A 5 -11.19 3.84 -8.70
CA ILE A 5 -11.04 3.92 -10.15
C ILE A 5 -10.08 2.85 -10.68
N VAL A 6 -9.05 2.49 -9.88
CA VAL A 6 -8.09 1.44 -10.27
C VAL A 6 -8.76 0.09 -10.33
N PHE A 7 -9.62 -0.22 -9.36
CA PHE A 7 -10.33 -1.49 -9.29
C PHE A 7 -11.44 -1.57 -10.35
N GLU A 8 -12.10 -0.45 -10.65
CA GLU A 8 -13.15 -0.37 -11.66
C GLU A 8 -12.62 -0.52 -13.10
N ALA A 9 -11.42 0.01 -13.37
CA ALA A 9 -10.76 -0.08 -14.67
C ALA A 9 -10.00 -1.39 -14.90
N GLU A 10 -10.06 -2.34 -13.97
CA GLU A 10 -9.34 -3.61 -14.08
C GLU A 10 -10.08 -4.57 -14.99
N LYS A 11 -9.34 -5.16 -15.96
CA LYS A 11 -9.86 -6.24 -16.77
C LYS A 11 -10.18 -7.44 -15.88
N GLY A 12 -11.38 -8.02 -16.02
CA GLY A 12 -11.78 -9.22 -15.29
C GLY A 12 -10.72 -10.33 -15.37
N GLU A 13 -10.61 -11.13 -14.31
CA GLU A 13 -9.71 -12.30 -14.30
C GLU A 13 -10.04 -13.24 -15.46
N MET A 14 -9.03 -13.77 -16.14
CA MET A 14 -9.20 -14.62 -17.32
C MET A 14 -10.04 -15.88 -17.07
N ASN A 15 -10.27 -16.23 -15.81
CA ASN A 15 -11.01 -17.45 -15.40
C ASN A 15 -12.43 -17.17 -14.88
N VAL A 16 -12.93 -15.91 -14.99
CA VAL A 16 -14.26 -15.55 -14.47
C VAL A 16 -15.38 -16.35 -15.15
N MET A 17 -15.25 -16.62 -16.44
CA MET A 17 -16.25 -17.36 -17.21
C MET A 17 -16.28 -18.88 -16.93
N ASN A 18 -15.22 -19.43 -16.31
CA ASN A 18 -15.13 -20.85 -15.97
C ASN A 18 -15.54 -21.15 -14.52
N ARG A 19 -15.91 -20.12 -13.75
CA ARG A 19 -16.39 -20.30 -12.37
C ARG A 19 -17.92 -20.40 -12.37
N PRO A 20 -18.49 -21.30 -11.54
CA PRO A 20 -19.94 -21.35 -11.38
C PRO A 20 -20.45 -20.01 -10.85
N PRO A 21 -21.70 -19.61 -11.18
CA PRO A 21 -22.31 -18.41 -10.64
C PRO A 21 -22.27 -18.44 -9.12
N ARG A 22 -22.06 -17.27 -8.51
CA ARG A 22 -22.05 -17.12 -7.06
C ARG A 22 -23.39 -17.55 -6.48
N ALA A 23 -23.35 -18.28 -5.36
CA ALA A 23 -24.57 -18.66 -4.65
C ALA A 23 -25.32 -17.42 -4.16
N TYR A 24 -26.64 -17.41 -4.28
CA TYR A 24 -27.51 -16.27 -3.94
C TYR A 24 -27.41 -15.86 -2.48
N ASP A 25 -27.11 -16.82 -1.58
CA ASP A 25 -27.01 -16.63 -0.13
C ASP A 25 -25.60 -16.29 0.38
N GLU A 26 -24.60 -16.12 -0.50
CA GLU A 26 -23.24 -15.78 -0.07
C GLU A 26 -23.13 -14.28 0.28
N PRO A 27 -22.77 -13.92 1.52
CA PRO A 27 -22.61 -12.52 1.92
C PRO A 27 -21.51 -11.85 1.09
N PHE A 28 -21.74 -10.62 0.63
CA PHE A 28 -20.76 -9.85 -0.17
C PHE A 28 -19.42 -9.67 0.55
N PHE A 29 -19.45 -9.55 1.88
CA PHE A 29 -18.29 -9.46 2.75
C PHE A 29 -18.32 -10.62 3.76
N GLY A 30 -17.62 -11.70 3.43
CA GLY A 30 -17.38 -12.77 4.40
C GLY A 30 -16.49 -12.26 5.55
N ILE A 31 -16.76 -12.75 6.76
CA ILE A 31 -16.01 -12.38 7.98
C ILE A 31 -14.48 -12.55 7.78
N ASN A 32 -14.06 -13.56 7.04
CA ASN A 32 -12.66 -13.81 6.73
C ASN A 32 -12.00 -12.67 5.93
N LYS A 33 -12.75 -12.05 5.01
CA LYS A 33 -12.25 -10.89 4.23
C LYS A 33 -12.10 -9.66 5.11
N ILE A 34 -13.04 -9.44 6.02
CA ILE A 34 -12.99 -8.33 6.98
C ILE A 34 -11.80 -8.52 7.93
N LEU A 35 -11.63 -9.70 8.51
CA LEU A 35 -10.50 -10.01 9.39
C LEU A 35 -9.16 -9.81 8.69
N LEU A 36 -9.05 -10.25 7.43
CA LEU A 36 -7.85 -10.09 6.64
C LEU A 36 -7.51 -8.62 6.40
N SER A 37 -8.52 -7.81 6.05
CA SER A 37 -8.35 -6.35 5.86
C SER A 37 -7.95 -5.65 7.16
N CYS A 38 -8.56 -6.03 8.28
CA CYS A 38 -8.20 -5.51 9.61
C CYS A 38 -6.75 -5.86 9.97
N THR A 39 -6.32 -7.09 9.68
CA THR A 39 -4.95 -7.52 9.96
C THR A 39 -3.94 -6.79 9.07
N GLN A 40 -4.26 -6.51 7.80
CA GLN A 40 -3.44 -5.66 6.95
C GLN A 40 -3.31 -4.24 7.49
N GLY A 41 -4.44 -3.63 7.89
CA GLY A 41 -4.44 -2.28 8.48
C GLY A 41 -3.63 -2.22 9.78
N LEU A 42 -3.75 -3.23 10.64
CA LEU A 42 -2.97 -3.35 11.87
C LEU A 42 -1.46 -3.49 11.57
N GLY A 43 -1.10 -4.27 10.56
CA GLY A 43 0.29 -4.40 10.12
C GLY A 43 0.90 -3.07 9.69
N ILE A 44 0.16 -2.25 8.93
CA ILE A 44 0.59 -0.91 8.55
C ILE A 44 0.77 -0.03 9.79
N LEU A 45 -0.23 -0.03 10.69
CA LEU A 45 -0.18 0.77 11.92
C LEU A 45 1.06 0.45 12.74
N ILE A 46 1.37 -0.83 12.93
CA ILE A 46 2.54 -1.30 13.70
C ILE A 46 3.83 -0.77 13.05
N ILE A 47 4.00 -0.92 11.74
CA ILE A 47 5.21 -0.46 11.04
C ILE A 47 5.38 1.05 11.13
N VAL A 48 4.31 1.82 10.88
CA VAL A 48 4.35 3.28 11.00
C VAL A 48 4.69 3.71 12.43
N PHE A 49 4.14 3.02 13.44
CA PHE A 49 4.42 3.29 14.84
C PHE A 49 5.86 2.94 15.22
N ILE A 50 6.41 1.84 14.70
CA ILE A 50 7.83 1.48 14.90
C ILE A 50 8.74 2.56 14.30
N VAL A 51 8.47 3.00 13.06
CA VAL A 51 9.25 4.07 12.41
C VAL A 51 9.16 5.36 13.23
N TYR A 52 7.96 5.72 13.68
CA TYR A 52 7.74 6.89 14.52
C TYR A 52 8.59 6.85 15.81
N LEU A 53 8.51 5.74 16.56
CA LEU A 53 9.28 5.58 17.80
C LEU A 53 10.80 5.54 17.56
N PHE A 54 11.22 4.88 16.47
CA PHE A 54 12.62 4.80 16.10
C PHE A 54 13.20 6.19 15.81
N CYS A 55 12.49 6.99 15.03
CA CYS A 55 12.91 8.35 14.71
C CYS A 55 12.98 9.25 15.97
N LEU A 56 11.99 9.15 16.87
CA LEU A 56 12.01 9.90 18.14
C LEU A 56 13.22 9.53 19.00
N LYS A 57 13.56 8.25 19.10
CA LYS A 57 14.73 7.79 19.88
C LYS A 57 16.05 8.25 19.29
N ASN A 58 16.14 8.42 17.98
CA ASN A 58 17.34 8.89 17.31
C ASN A 58 17.48 10.43 17.29
N GLY A 59 16.58 11.16 17.96
CA GLY A 59 16.68 12.60 18.13
C GLY A 59 16.24 13.43 16.92
N TYR A 60 15.46 12.85 16.01
CA TYR A 60 14.85 13.61 14.91
C TYR A 60 13.85 14.65 15.45
N SER A 61 13.73 15.78 14.76
CA SER A 61 12.72 16.79 15.10
C SER A 61 11.30 16.25 14.91
N GLU A 62 10.32 16.78 15.65
CA GLU A 62 8.92 16.36 15.47
C GLU A 62 8.43 16.49 14.02
N ARG A 63 8.91 17.51 13.31
CA ARG A 63 8.54 17.76 11.91
C ARG A 63 9.16 16.75 10.96
N GLU A 64 10.40 16.33 11.19
CA GLU A 64 11.06 15.24 10.45
C GLU A 64 10.34 13.92 10.70
N VAL A 65 10.03 13.59 11.97
CA VAL A 65 9.32 12.39 12.35
C VAL A 65 7.96 12.30 11.65
N ARG A 66 7.23 13.41 11.55
CA ARG A 66 5.96 13.49 10.80
C ARG A 66 6.16 13.18 9.31
N ALA A 67 7.17 13.79 8.68
CA ALA A 67 7.48 13.56 7.27
C ALA A 67 7.86 12.10 6.99
N LEU A 68 8.68 11.48 7.85
CA LEU A 68 9.11 10.09 7.73
C LEU A 68 7.94 9.12 7.93
N SER A 69 7.11 9.35 8.95
CA SER A 69 5.92 8.53 9.22
C SER A 69 4.90 8.65 8.09
N PHE A 70 4.69 9.84 7.56
CA PHE A 70 3.80 10.08 6.41
C PHE A 70 4.31 9.36 5.16
N THR A 71 5.62 9.43 4.88
CA THR A 71 6.25 8.72 3.76
C THR A 71 6.06 7.22 3.89
N THR A 72 6.28 6.66 5.09
CA THR A 72 6.05 5.23 5.38
C THR A 72 4.60 4.84 5.16
N LEU A 73 3.64 5.66 5.62
CA LEU A 73 2.21 5.42 5.47
C LEU A 73 1.79 5.39 3.99
N ILE A 74 2.26 6.35 3.19
CA ILE A 74 1.97 6.39 1.75
C ILE A 74 2.55 5.16 1.05
N ALA A 75 3.79 4.79 1.36
CA ALA A 75 4.43 3.61 0.79
C ALA A 75 3.69 2.31 1.16
N ALA A 76 3.26 2.16 2.42
CA ALA A 76 2.46 1.03 2.87
C ALA A 76 1.10 0.96 2.18
N ASN A 77 0.41 2.09 2.00
CA ASN A 77 -0.85 2.14 1.25
C ASN A 77 -0.68 1.73 -0.21
N ILE A 78 0.39 2.20 -0.88
CA ILE A 78 0.71 1.76 -2.25
C ILE A 78 0.95 0.25 -2.28
N ALA A 79 1.70 -0.30 -1.32
CA ALA A 79 1.98 -1.72 -1.23
C ALA A 79 0.69 -2.54 -1.06
N VAL A 80 -0.25 -2.10 -0.21
CA VAL A 80 -1.56 -2.75 -0.03
C VAL A 80 -2.40 -2.69 -1.30
N ILE A 81 -2.45 -1.55 -1.99
CA ILE A 81 -3.18 -1.42 -3.26
C ILE A 81 -2.63 -2.41 -4.29
N LEU A 82 -1.31 -2.50 -4.41
CA LEU A 82 -0.67 -3.42 -5.34
C LEU A 82 -0.93 -4.88 -4.96
N SER A 83 -0.85 -5.22 -3.67
CA SER A 83 -1.05 -6.58 -3.18
C SER A 83 -2.51 -7.03 -3.31
N ASN A 84 -3.48 -6.19 -2.99
CA ASN A 84 -4.90 -6.53 -3.04
C ASN A 84 -5.49 -6.56 -4.46
N ARG A 85 -4.74 -6.11 -5.45
CA ARG A 85 -5.19 -6.09 -6.83
C ARG A 85 -5.41 -7.48 -7.43
N SER A 86 -4.61 -8.47 -7.04
CA SER A 86 -4.78 -9.84 -7.53
C SER A 86 -4.45 -10.86 -6.45
N TRP A 87 -5.34 -11.82 -6.27
CA TRP A 87 -5.13 -12.96 -5.37
C TRP A 87 -4.21 -14.02 -5.97
N THR A 88 -4.08 -14.05 -7.31
CA THR A 88 -3.37 -15.09 -8.05
C THR A 88 -2.00 -14.65 -8.57
N ARG A 89 -1.68 -13.36 -8.52
CA ARG A 89 -0.43 -12.80 -9.05
C ARG A 89 0.36 -12.11 -7.96
N ASN A 90 1.67 -12.35 -7.92
CA ASN A 90 2.59 -11.67 -7.02
C ASN A 90 2.84 -10.23 -7.47
N ILE A 91 3.22 -9.34 -6.52
CA ILE A 91 3.51 -7.91 -6.78
C ILE A 91 4.45 -7.73 -7.99
N PHE A 92 5.47 -8.58 -8.13
CA PHE A 92 6.41 -8.51 -9.26
C PHE A 92 5.75 -8.78 -10.61
N GLN A 93 4.83 -9.73 -10.68
CA GLN A 93 4.07 -10.03 -11.91
C GLN A 93 3.06 -8.91 -12.23
N ILE A 94 2.50 -8.27 -11.19
CA ILE A 94 1.58 -7.15 -11.33
C ILE A 94 2.28 -5.92 -11.90
N LEU A 95 3.49 -5.61 -11.44
CA LEU A 95 4.31 -4.51 -11.96
C LEU A 95 4.72 -4.73 -13.42
N SER A 96 4.96 -6.00 -13.80
CA SER A 96 5.27 -6.38 -15.18
C SER A 96 4.05 -6.33 -16.11
N THR A 97 2.85 -6.48 -15.58
CA THR A 97 1.62 -6.45 -16.39
C THR A 97 1.21 -4.99 -16.65
N SER A 98 1.20 -4.58 -17.92
CA SER A 98 0.94 -3.21 -18.36
C SER A 98 -0.52 -2.78 -18.14
N ASN A 99 -0.87 -2.43 -16.90
CA ASN A 99 -2.14 -1.76 -16.61
C ASN A 99 -1.90 -0.25 -16.45
N LYS A 100 -2.41 0.53 -17.40
CA LYS A 100 -2.23 1.98 -17.44
C LYS A 100 -2.76 2.66 -16.16
N SER A 101 -3.91 2.21 -15.64
CA SER A 101 -4.55 2.80 -14.45
C SER A 101 -3.68 2.72 -13.20
N VAL A 102 -3.02 1.57 -12.95
CA VAL A 102 -2.14 1.41 -11.79
C VAL A 102 -0.89 2.29 -11.89
N LYS A 103 -0.30 2.36 -13.08
CA LYS A 103 0.85 3.25 -13.31
C LYS A 103 0.52 4.71 -13.03
N TRP A 104 -0.68 5.15 -13.43
CA TRP A 104 -1.16 6.51 -13.14
C TRP A 104 -1.37 6.76 -11.65
N VAL A 105 -1.99 5.81 -10.93
CA VAL A 105 -2.27 5.99 -9.50
C VAL A 105 -0.99 5.91 -8.67
N VAL A 106 -0.14 4.91 -8.90
CA VAL A 106 1.13 4.79 -8.20
C VAL A 106 2.05 5.96 -8.56
N GLY A 107 2.16 6.29 -9.85
CA GLY A 107 2.94 7.44 -10.31
C GLY A 107 2.43 8.76 -9.73
N GLY A 108 1.11 8.96 -9.69
CA GLY A 108 0.49 10.12 -9.07
C GLY A 108 0.75 10.21 -7.56
N ALA A 109 0.67 9.09 -6.84
CA ALA A 109 0.95 9.06 -5.41
C ALA A 109 2.43 9.37 -5.10
N VAL A 110 3.35 8.78 -5.86
CA VAL A 110 4.80 9.05 -5.73
C VAL A 110 5.12 10.49 -6.13
N PHE A 111 4.53 10.99 -7.20
CA PHE A 111 4.69 12.37 -7.63
C PHE A 111 4.17 13.36 -6.56
N PHE A 112 2.99 13.11 -6.00
CA PHE A 112 2.43 13.93 -4.94
C PHE A 112 3.29 13.90 -3.68
N LEU A 113 3.78 12.73 -3.29
CA LEU A 113 4.71 12.58 -2.17
C LEU A 113 5.99 13.40 -2.40
N ALA A 114 6.57 13.31 -3.60
CA ALA A 114 7.76 14.09 -3.97
C ALA A 114 7.50 15.61 -3.93
N LEU A 115 6.33 16.05 -4.37
CA LEU A 115 5.91 17.46 -4.27
C LEU A 115 5.81 17.92 -2.81
N VAL A 116 5.15 17.14 -1.96
CA VAL A 116 4.98 17.47 -0.53
C VAL A 116 6.32 17.56 0.18
N LEU A 117 7.27 16.69 -0.15
CA LEU A 117 8.60 16.64 0.49
C LEU A 117 9.60 17.65 -0.08
N LYS A 118 9.33 18.26 -1.25
CA LYS A 118 10.27 19.18 -1.91
C LYS A 118 9.83 20.63 -1.94
N ILE A 119 8.52 20.90 -1.96
CA ILE A 119 8.00 22.28 -2.08
C ILE A 119 7.94 22.91 -0.68
N PRO A 120 8.67 24.03 -0.42
CA PRO A 120 8.69 24.67 0.89
C PRO A 120 7.33 25.09 1.41
N PHE A 121 6.44 25.51 0.52
CA PHE A 121 5.06 25.87 0.87
C PHE A 121 4.28 24.67 1.43
N LEU A 122 4.42 23.50 0.81
CA LEU A 122 3.76 22.27 1.26
C LEU A 122 4.39 21.72 2.54
N LEU A 123 5.73 21.79 2.67
CA LEU A 123 6.43 21.43 3.91
C LEU A 123 5.88 22.23 5.08
N ASN A 124 5.74 23.55 4.94
CA ASN A 124 5.18 24.39 5.99
C ASN A 124 3.70 24.12 6.26
N LEU A 125 2.91 23.84 5.22
CA LEU A 125 1.49 23.53 5.35
C LEU A 125 1.26 22.23 6.15
N PHE A 126 2.07 21.21 5.91
CA PHE A 126 1.99 19.91 6.61
C PHE A 126 2.86 19.87 7.88
N LEU A 127 3.57 20.97 8.22
CA LEU A 127 4.51 21.04 9.32
C LEU A 127 5.57 19.93 9.23
N PHE A 128 6.14 19.77 8.04
CA PHE A 128 7.23 18.85 7.74
C PHE A 128 8.56 19.60 7.65
N ASP A 129 9.65 18.92 7.99
CA ASP A 129 11.00 19.36 7.66
C ASP A 129 11.54 18.53 6.48
N PRO A 130 12.51 19.09 5.72
CA PRO A 130 13.10 18.38 4.60
C PRO A 130 13.86 17.15 5.08
N ILE A 131 13.52 15.99 4.52
CA ILE A 131 14.17 14.71 4.80
C ILE A 131 15.19 14.36 3.73
N SER A 132 16.22 13.60 4.12
CA SER A 132 17.22 13.06 3.20
C SER A 132 16.60 12.02 2.26
N MET A 133 17.14 11.90 1.04
CA MET A 133 16.73 10.86 0.09
C MET A 133 16.93 9.45 0.66
N THR A 134 17.99 9.24 1.43
CA THR A 134 18.28 7.96 2.08
C THR A 134 17.21 7.60 3.10
N GLU A 135 16.80 8.55 3.92
CA GLU A 135 15.72 8.37 4.90
C GLU A 135 14.39 8.07 4.22
N ALA A 136 14.07 8.80 3.16
CA ALA A 136 12.87 8.53 2.35
C ALA A 136 12.87 7.10 1.78
N LEU A 137 14.00 6.62 1.26
CA LEU A 137 14.12 5.26 0.75
C LEU A 137 13.96 4.19 1.84
N ILE A 138 14.52 4.41 3.02
CA ILE A 138 14.35 3.52 4.18
C ILE A 138 12.88 3.46 4.59
N CYS A 139 12.19 4.59 4.66
CA CYS A 139 10.77 4.67 4.98
C CYS A 139 9.89 3.98 3.93
N ILE A 140 10.23 4.11 2.64
CA ILE A 140 9.56 3.39 1.57
C ILE A 140 9.75 1.89 1.74
N GLY A 141 10.98 1.43 1.99
CA GLY A 141 11.27 0.01 2.26
C GLY A 141 10.51 -0.52 3.48
N ALA A 142 10.45 0.25 4.56
CA ALA A 142 9.67 -0.09 5.75
C ALA A 142 8.17 -0.20 5.42
N GLY A 143 7.61 0.73 4.64
CA GLY A 143 6.22 0.69 4.19
C GLY A 143 5.91 -0.57 3.39
N PHE A 144 6.77 -0.94 2.44
CA PHE A 144 6.59 -2.18 1.66
C PHE A 144 6.76 -3.44 2.51
N SER A 145 7.58 -3.42 3.55
CA SER A 145 7.74 -4.58 4.45
C SER A 145 6.46 -4.92 5.21
N SER A 146 5.57 -3.95 5.43
CA SER A 146 4.29 -4.15 6.12
C SER A 146 3.39 -5.19 5.48
N ILE A 147 3.55 -5.45 4.18
CA ILE A 147 2.69 -6.36 3.41
C ILE A 147 3.35 -7.72 3.12
N ILE A 148 4.63 -7.91 3.45
CA ILE A 148 5.37 -9.15 3.14
C ILE A 148 4.68 -10.38 3.72
N TRP A 149 4.21 -10.30 4.97
CA TRP A 149 3.50 -11.40 5.61
C TRP A 149 2.24 -11.81 4.84
N PHE A 150 1.54 -10.84 4.24
CA PHE A 150 0.34 -11.10 3.46
C PHE A 150 0.65 -11.74 2.11
N GLU A 151 1.74 -11.34 1.45
CA GLU A 151 2.20 -12.01 0.23
C GLU A 151 2.59 -13.46 0.51
N VAL A 152 3.25 -13.74 1.64
CA VAL A 152 3.55 -15.11 2.07
C VAL A 152 2.25 -15.89 2.34
N TYR A 153 1.28 -15.29 3.03
CA TYR A 153 -0.03 -15.90 3.25
C TYR A 153 -0.74 -16.26 1.94
N LYS A 154 -0.72 -15.37 0.94
CA LYS A 154 -1.27 -15.63 -0.38
C LYS A 154 -0.58 -16.81 -1.07
N MET A 155 0.75 -16.89 -1.01
CA MET A 155 1.52 -17.98 -1.64
C MET A 155 1.17 -19.35 -1.04
N VAL A 156 0.92 -19.40 0.27
CA VAL A 156 0.55 -20.65 0.96
C VAL A 156 -0.90 -21.06 0.69
N ASN A 157 -1.82 -20.09 0.60
CA ASN A 157 -3.25 -20.32 0.46
C ASN A 157 -3.78 -20.11 -0.97
N GLN A 158 -2.92 -20.09 -1.98
CA GLN A 158 -3.38 -20.06 -3.37
C GLN A 158 -4.22 -21.31 -3.63
N PRO A 159 -5.48 -21.19 -4.09
CA PRO A 159 -6.21 -22.36 -4.60
C PRO A 159 -5.42 -22.92 -5.77
N LYS A 160 -4.90 -24.14 -5.59
CA LYS A 160 -4.31 -24.90 -6.70
C LYS A 160 -5.46 -25.12 -7.71
N GLY A 161 -5.48 -24.28 -8.75
CA GLY A 161 -6.40 -24.36 -9.88
C GLY A 161 -6.11 -25.55 -10.78
#